data_112068f1f4d01e0a2920abd04b34bb6c
#
_entry.id   112068f1f4d01e0a2920abd04b34bb6c
#
_cell.length_a   1.000
_cell.length_b   1.000
_cell.length_c   1.000
_cell.angle_alpha   90.00
_cell.angle_beta   90.00
_cell.angle_gamma   90.00
#
_symmetry.space_group_name_H-M   'P 1'
#
loop_
_entity.id
_entity.type
_entity.pdbx_description
1 polymer ?
#
loop_
_entity_poly.entity_id
_entity_poly.type
_entity_poly.pdbx_seq_one_letter_code
_entity_poly.pdbx_strand_id
1 'polypeptide(L)'
;MKKTVIRTPLSPSAIGPYSQAIKAGNMIFVSGQVPLDPATGNVIEDRSMKGQTRRALLNMQGILMASGASLQNVVKTTVFIRDLKAFGEMNSVYAEFFHTSPPARSTVEVSRLPKDVDVEIECIAVV
;
A
#
# COMPACT_ATOMS: atom_id res chain seq x y z
N MET A 1 18.48 16.03 -9.18
CA MET A 1 17.07 15.90 -8.72
C MET A 1 17.04 15.69 -7.23
N LYS A 2 16.21 16.43 -6.54
CA LYS A 2 16.10 16.32 -5.08
C LYS A 2 15.19 15.17 -4.71
N LYS A 3 15.66 14.37 -3.75
CA LYS A 3 14.89 13.27 -3.17
C LYS A 3 14.39 13.69 -1.78
N THR A 4 13.08 13.65 -1.56
CA THR A 4 12.47 14.00 -0.29
C THR A 4 11.92 12.75 0.38
N VAL A 5 12.34 12.51 1.62
CA VAL A 5 11.85 11.40 2.44
C VAL A 5 10.50 11.78 3.04
N ILE A 6 9.52 10.88 2.92
CA ILE A 6 8.18 11.07 3.49
C ILE A 6 8.05 10.19 4.73
N ARG A 7 7.54 10.77 5.81
CA ARG A 7 7.24 10.08 7.07
C ARG A 7 5.91 10.54 7.61
N THR A 8 5.13 9.61 8.15
CA THR A 8 3.84 9.95 8.77
C THR A 8 3.47 8.91 9.82
N PRO A 9 2.89 9.34 10.96
CA PRO A 9 2.33 8.40 11.94
C PRO A 9 0.99 7.81 11.51
N LEU A 10 0.41 8.27 10.40
CA LEU A 10 -0.84 7.72 9.85
C LEU A 10 -0.65 6.35 9.20
N SER A 11 0.60 5.90 9.08
CA SER A 11 0.95 4.63 8.48
C SER A 11 2.05 3.98 9.30
N PRO A 12 2.24 2.65 9.22
CA PRO A 12 3.26 1.98 10.00
C PRO A 12 4.65 2.54 9.73
N SER A 13 5.44 2.70 10.80
CA SER A 13 6.82 3.17 10.69
C SER A 13 7.66 2.21 9.86
N ALA A 14 8.60 2.75 9.10
CA ALA A 14 9.58 1.93 8.39
C ALA A 14 10.51 1.26 9.42
N ILE A 15 10.61 -0.05 9.34
CA ILE A 15 11.49 -0.85 10.19
C ILE A 15 12.63 -1.36 9.32
N GLY A 16 13.79 -0.71 9.40
CA GLY A 16 14.95 -1.07 8.58
C GLY A 16 15.37 0.07 7.65
N PRO A 17 16.31 -0.20 6.74
CA PRO A 17 16.92 0.84 5.91
C PRO A 17 16.07 1.19 4.69
N TYR A 18 14.85 1.70 4.93
CA TYR A 18 13.97 2.18 3.85
C TYR A 18 13.06 3.29 4.37
N SER A 19 12.47 4.03 3.46
CA SER A 19 11.52 5.10 3.76
C SER A 19 10.09 4.64 3.46
N GLN A 20 9.10 5.21 4.15
CA GLN A 20 7.70 4.94 3.81
C GLN A 20 7.40 5.35 2.37
N ALA A 21 7.92 6.48 1.95
CA ALA A 21 7.84 6.93 0.56
C ALA A 21 8.96 7.90 0.25
N ILE A 22 9.22 8.07 -1.03
CA ILE A 22 10.16 9.04 -1.59
C ILE A 22 9.41 9.89 -2.60
N LYS A 23 9.57 11.20 -2.50
CA LYS A 23 9.11 12.13 -3.53
C LYS A 23 10.33 12.60 -4.31
N ALA A 24 10.29 12.45 -5.63
CA ALA A 24 11.36 12.87 -6.53
C ALA A 24 10.71 13.60 -7.72
N GLY A 25 10.94 14.92 -7.82
CA GLY A 25 10.23 15.72 -8.81
C GLY A 25 8.74 15.69 -8.55
N ASN A 26 7.96 15.32 -9.55
CA ASN A 26 6.51 15.16 -9.43
C ASN A 26 6.07 13.71 -9.16
N MET A 27 7.01 12.81 -8.89
CA MET A 27 6.71 11.40 -8.66
C MET A 27 6.84 11.05 -7.18
N ILE A 28 5.95 10.17 -6.73
CA ILE A 28 5.96 9.64 -5.36
C ILE A 28 6.02 8.12 -5.46
N PHE A 29 7.01 7.55 -4.81
CA PHE A 29 7.22 6.10 -4.74
C PHE A 29 6.89 5.64 -3.33
N VAL A 30 5.83 4.86 -3.19
CA VAL A 30 5.38 4.37 -1.87
C VAL A 30 5.84 2.93 -1.69
N SER A 31 6.54 2.68 -0.60
CA SER A 31 6.98 1.34 -0.22
C SER A 31 5.80 0.40 -0.04
N GLY A 32 6.04 -0.89 -0.21
CA GLY A 32 5.02 -1.92 -0.01
C GLY A 32 4.37 -1.80 1.36
N GLN A 33 3.04 -1.69 1.36
CA GLN A 33 2.25 -1.58 2.58
C GLN A 33 1.61 -2.92 2.91
N VAL A 34 1.86 -3.38 4.12
CA VAL A 34 1.27 -4.59 4.68
C VAL A 34 0.20 -4.20 5.71
N PRO A 35 -0.72 -5.12 6.06
CA PRO A 35 -1.86 -4.76 6.92
C PRO A 35 -1.49 -4.64 8.40
N LEU A 36 -0.63 -3.69 8.73
CA LEU A 36 -0.27 -3.37 10.11
C LEU A 36 -1.11 -2.21 10.61
N ASP A 37 -1.46 -2.26 11.90
CA ASP A 37 -2.07 -1.13 12.60
C ASP A 37 -0.98 -0.08 12.83
N PRO A 38 -1.13 1.14 12.32
CA PRO A 38 -0.10 2.17 12.51
C PRO A 38 0.13 2.57 13.96
N ALA A 39 -0.86 2.40 14.83
CA ALA A 39 -0.74 2.76 16.25
C ALA A 39 0.12 1.76 17.02
N THR A 40 0.11 0.48 16.65
CA THR A 40 0.81 -0.57 17.38
C THR A 40 1.98 -1.18 16.62
N GLY A 41 1.97 -1.10 15.28
CA GLY A 41 2.93 -1.78 14.43
C GLY A 41 2.66 -3.28 14.28
N ASN A 42 1.58 -3.76 14.84
CA ASN A 42 1.21 -5.18 14.77
C ASN A 42 0.26 -5.44 13.60
N VAL A 43 0.28 -6.68 13.10
CA VAL A 43 -0.70 -7.12 12.12
C VAL A 43 -2.10 -7.00 12.73
N ILE A 44 -3.06 -6.51 11.94
CA ILE A 44 -4.45 -6.37 12.42
C ILE A 44 -5.03 -7.74 12.79
N GLU A 45 -6.02 -7.73 13.69
CA GLU A 45 -6.68 -8.96 14.14
C GLU A 45 -7.51 -9.62 13.04
N ASP A 46 -8.15 -8.80 12.20
CA ASP A 46 -8.93 -9.31 11.07
C ASP A 46 -7.99 -9.87 10.00
N ARG A 47 -7.86 -11.19 9.97
CA ARG A 47 -7.00 -11.90 9.03
C ARG A 47 -7.70 -12.27 7.73
N SER A 48 -8.92 -11.78 7.50
CA SER A 48 -9.58 -11.98 6.21
C SER A 48 -8.82 -11.23 5.11
N MET A 49 -8.89 -11.71 3.89
CA MET A 49 -8.28 -11.01 2.74
C MET A 49 -8.87 -9.61 2.60
N LYS A 50 -10.18 -9.45 2.80
CA LYS A 50 -10.82 -8.14 2.72
C LYS A 50 -10.30 -7.18 3.77
N GLY A 51 -10.17 -7.60 5.03
CA GLY A 51 -9.65 -6.77 6.11
C GLY A 51 -8.20 -6.39 5.89
N GLN A 52 -7.38 -7.34 5.48
CA GLN A 52 -5.96 -7.08 5.21
C GLN A 52 -5.79 -6.11 4.04
N THR A 53 -6.53 -6.30 2.96
CA THR A 53 -6.46 -5.40 1.80
C THR A 53 -6.86 -3.98 2.19
N ARG A 54 -7.94 -3.83 2.96
CA ARG A 54 -8.41 -2.52 3.41
C ARG A 54 -7.34 -1.82 4.25
N ARG A 55 -6.72 -2.53 5.19
CA ARG A 55 -5.69 -1.92 6.04
C ARG A 55 -4.47 -1.51 5.24
N ALA A 56 -4.01 -2.34 4.33
CA ALA A 56 -2.88 -2.00 3.46
C ALA A 56 -3.17 -0.74 2.64
N LEU A 57 -4.36 -0.63 2.06
CA LEU A 57 -4.73 0.53 1.25
C LEU A 57 -4.92 1.79 2.11
N LEU A 58 -5.45 1.68 3.33
CA LEU A 58 -5.53 2.81 4.25
C LEU A 58 -4.13 3.29 4.64
N ASN A 59 -3.18 2.37 4.85
CA ASN A 59 -1.80 2.75 5.15
C ASN A 59 -1.17 3.49 3.97
N MET A 60 -1.39 3.01 2.75
CA MET A 60 -0.94 3.69 1.54
C MET A 60 -1.54 5.09 1.43
N GLN A 61 -2.84 5.22 1.69
CA GLN A 61 -3.54 6.50 1.64
C GLN A 61 -2.94 7.52 2.61
N GLY A 62 -2.62 7.08 3.83
CA GLY A 62 -1.98 7.94 4.82
C GLY A 62 -0.64 8.49 4.35
N ILE A 63 0.17 7.65 3.70
CA ILE A 63 1.46 8.08 3.15
C ILE A 63 1.27 9.06 2.00
N LEU A 64 0.31 8.80 1.11
CA LEU A 64 0.01 9.70 -0.01
C LEU A 64 -0.43 11.07 0.49
N MET A 65 -1.30 11.11 1.51
CA MET A 65 -1.73 12.37 2.12
C MET A 65 -0.56 13.16 2.70
N ALA A 66 0.36 12.50 3.38
CA ALA A 66 1.56 13.13 3.90
C ALA A 66 2.49 13.63 2.80
N SER A 67 2.36 13.09 1.60
CA SER A 67 3.15 13.48 0.43
C SER A 67 2.50 14.60 -0.37
N GLY A 68 1.32 15.07 0.03
CA GLY A 68 0.56 16.08 -0.71
C GLY A 68 -0.24 15.51 -1.88
N ALA A 69 -0.58 14.23 -1.81
CA ALA A 69 -1.28 13.51 -2.86
C ALA A 69 -2.52 12.79 -2.31
N SER A 70 -3.24 12.12 -3.18
CA SER A 70 -4.37 11.27 -2.82
C SER A 70 -4.33 10.00 -3.67
N LEU A 71 -5.27 9.09 -3.41
CA LEU A 71 -5.40 7.87 -4.21
C LEU A 71 -5.62 8.17 -5.70
N GLN A 72 -6.24 9.30 -6.01
CA GLN A 72 -6.47 9.72 -7.41
C GLN A 72 -5.18 10.03 -8.16
N ASN A 73 -4.10 10.31 -7.45
CA ASN A 73 -2.79 10.56 -8.06
C ASN A 73 -2.03 9.27 -8.38
N VAL A 74 -2.51 8.12 -7.92
CA VAL A 74 -1.84 6.84 -8.14
C VAL A 74 -1.97 6.44 -9.60
N VAL A 75 -0.82 6.16 -10.23
CA VAL A 75 -0.78 5.75 -11.65
C VAL A 75 -0.45 4.28 -11.83
N LYS A 76 0.20 3.68 -10.83
CA LYS A 76 0.60 2.27 -10.88
C LYS A 76 0.57 1.66 -9.49
N THR A 77 0.00 0.46 -9.40
CA THR A 77 0.13 -0.37 -8.19
C THR A 77 0.71 -1.74 -8.55
N THR A 78 1.36 -2.36 -7.57
CA THR A 78 1.70 -3.78 -7.62
C THR A 78 1.11 -4.42 -6.37
N VAL A 79 0.31 -5.46 -6.57
CA VAL A 79 -0.29 -6.22 -5.49
C VAL A 79 0.41 -7.57 -5.41
N PHE A 80 0.98 -7.84 -4.24
CA PHE A 80 1.61 -9.13 -3.93
C PHE A 80 0.64 -9.89 -3.04
N ILE A 81 0.25 -11.09 -3.44
CA ILE A 81 -0.75 -11.89 -2.74
C ILE A 81 -0.20 -13.31 -2.54
N ARG A 82 -0.50 -13.92 -1.38
CA ARG A 82 0.00 -15.26 -1.11
C ARG A 82 -0.77 -16.35 -1.81
N ASP A 83 -2.05 -16.13 -2.09
CA ASP A 83 -2.92 -17.12 -2.74
C ASP A 83 -3.84 -16.41 -3.73
N LEU A 84 -3.62 -16.64 -5.01
CA LEU A 84 -4.46 -16.06 -6.08
C LEU A 84 -5.92 -16.52 -6.01
N LYS A 85 -6.23 -17.57 -5.27
CA LYS A 85 -7.63 -17.96 -5.05
C LYS A 85 -8.40 -16.90 -4.29
N ALA A 86 -7.72 -16.04 -3.51
CA ALA A 86 -8.33 -14.94 -2.79
C ALA A 86 -8.37 -13.64 -3.61
N PHE A 87 -8.04 -13.70 -4.89
CA PHE A 87 -8.01 -12.53 -5.78
C PHE A 87 -9.32 -11.77 -5.79
N GLY A 88 -10.47 -12.48 -5.88
CA GLY A 88 -11.78 -11.85 -5.92
C GLY A 88 -12.09 -11.03 -4.67
N GLU A 89 -11.73 -11.52 -3.50
CA GLU A 89 -11.95 -10.82 -2.23
C GLU A 89 -11.06 -9.58 -2.14
N MET A 90 -9.79 -9.72 -2.50
CA MET A 90 -8.86 -8.57 -2.57
C MET A 90 -9.41 -7.53 -3.54
N ASN A 91 -9.81 -7.98 -4.71
CA ASN A 91 -10.25 -7.10 -5.78
C ASN A 91 -11.51 -6.32 -5.41
N SER A 92 -12.42 -6.92 -4.65
CA SER A 92 -13.66 -6.25 -4.23
C SER A 92 -13.37 -5.06 -3.32
N VAL A 93 -12.41 -5.16 -2.41
CA VAL A 93 -12.00 -4.05 -1.55
C VAL A 93 -11.15 -3.04 -2.32
N TYR A 94 -10.24 -3.51 -3.16
CA TYR A 94 -9.42 -2.65 -4.01
C TYR A 94 -10.31 -1.72 -4.85
N ALA A 95 -11.40 -2.24 -5.38
CA ALA A 95 -12.34 -1.46 -6.19
C ALA A 95 -13.03 -0.34 -5.40
N GLU A 96 -13.18 -0.48 -4.09
CA GLU A 96 -13.74 0.58 -3.25
C GLU A 96 -12.81 1.80 -3.18
N PHE A 97 -11.50 1.59 -3.29
CA PHE A 97 -10.50 2.65 -3.21
C PHE A 97 -10.17 3.23 -4.60
N PHE A 98 -10.23 2.41 -5.64
CA PHE A 98 -9.85 2.77 -7.01
C PHE A 98 -11.00 2.52 -7.98
N HIS A 99 -12.13 3.19 -7.78
CA HIS A 99 -13.34 2.96 -8.59
C HIS A 99 -13.44 3.88 -9.81
N THR A 100 -12.72 5.02 -9.82
CA THR A 100 -12.75 5.97 -10.92
C THR A 100 -11.35 6.08 -11.53
N SER A 101 -11.23 5.81 -12.83
CA SER A 101 -9.94 5.83 -13.54
C SER A 101 -8.88 5.07 -12.75
N PRO A 102 -9.07 3.77 -12.50
CA PRO A 102 -8.12 3.02 -11.66
C PRO A 102 -6.72 3.01 -12.27
N PRO A 103 -5.70 2.90 -11.42
CA PRO A 103 -4.32 2.87 -11.91
C PRO A 103 -4.01 1.58 -12.67
N ALA A 104 -2.93 1.62 -13.44
CA ALA A 104 -2.37 0.39 -13.99
C ALA A 104 -1.96 -0.53 -12.83
N ARG A 105 -2.14 -1.83 -12.97
CA ARG A 105 -1.86 -2.79 -11.90
C ARG A 105 -1.28 -4.08 -12.41
N SER A 106 -0.35 -4.65 -11.64
CA SER A 106 0.05 -6.05 -11.75
C SER A 106 -0.29 -6.72 -10.42
N THR A 107 -0.80 -7.95 -10.47
CA THR A 107 -1.07 -8.76 -9.29
C THR A 107 -0.34 -10.08 -9.46
N VAL A 108 0.50 -10.42 -8.48
CA VAL A 108 1.33 -11.62 -8.53
C VAL A 108 1.22 -12.42 -7.25
N GLU A 109 1.25 -13.74 -7.37
CA GLU A 109 1.33 -14.62 -6.22
C GLU A 109 2.79 -14.74 -5.79
N VAL A 110 3.03 -14.68 -4.48
CA VAL A 110 4.36 -14.81 -3.89
C VAL A 110 4.35 -15.92 -2.85
N SER A 111 5.54 -16.49 -2.62
CA SER A 111 5.67 -17.60 -1.67
C SER A 111 5.40 -17.16 -0.24
N ARG A 112 5.81 -15.93 0.13
CA ARG A 112 5.72 -15.44 1.49
C ARG A 112 5.81 -13.92 1.53
N LEU A 113 5.19 -13.32 2.55
CA LEU A 113 5.23 -11.87 2.78
C LEU A 113 5.71 -11.58 4.20
N PRO A 114 6.20 -10.36 4.48
CA PRO A 114 6.63 -9.98 5.82
C PRO A 114 5.53 -10.23 6.84
N LYS A 115 5.92 -10.73 8.02
CA LYS A 115 5.02 -11.02 9.14
C LYS A 115 3.90 -12.01 8.78
N ASP A 116 4.12 -12.81 7.73
CA ASP A 116 3.17 -13.84 7.26
C ASP A 116 1.78 -13.27 6.93
N VAL A 117 1.72 -12.04 6.46
CA VAL A 117 0.48 -11.46 5.94
C VAL A 117 0.15 -12.06 4.58
N ASP A 118 -1.07 -11.84 4.11
CA ASP A 118 -1.57 -12.43 2.86
C ASP A 118 -1.56 -11.47 1.69
N VAL A 119 -1.32 -10.18 1.93
CA VAL A 119 -1.30 -9.16 0.86
C VAL A 119 -0.34 -8.02 1.21
N GLU A 120 0.31 -7.50 0.19
CA GLU A 120 1.16 -6.31 0.26
C GLU A 120 0.93 -5.50 -1.01
N ILE A 121 0.85 -4.18 -0.90
CA ILE A 121 0.57 -3.30 -2.03
C ILE A 121 1.53 -2.12 -2.02
N GLU A 122 2.16 -1.87 -3.15
CA GLU A 122 2.99 -0.68 -3.37
C GLU A 122 2.39 0.17 -4.47
N CYS A 123 2.82 1.44 -4.57
CA CYS A 123 2.33 2.29 -5.64
C CYS A 123 3.32 3.35 -6.08
N ILE A 124 3.05 3.90 -7.27
CA ILE A 124 3.67 5.09 -7.80
C ILE A 124 2.55 6.09 -8.05
N ALA A 125 2.74 7.32 -7.61
CA ALA A 125 1.80 8.43 -7.81
C ALA A 125 2.50 9.60 -8.49
N VAL A 126 1.71 10.45 -9.12
CA VAL A 126 2.21 11.65 -9.81
C VAL A 126 1.36 12.85 -9.38
N VAL A 127 2.02 13.92 -9.02
CA VAL A 127 1.37 15.18 -8.61
C VAL A 127 1.67 16.32 -9.54
#